data_2b94325c9c883be81d7476476cb9a488
#
_entry.id   2b94325c9c883be81d7476476cb9a488
#
_cell.length_a   1.000
_cell.length_b   1.000
_cell.length_c   1.000
_cell.angle_alpha   90.00
_cell.angle_beta   90.00
_cell.angle_gamma   90.00
#
_symmetry.space_group_name_H-M   'P 1'
#
loop_
_entity.id
_entity.type
_entity.pdbx_description
1 polymer ?
#
loop_
_entity_poly.entity_id
_entity_poly.type
_entity_poly.pdbx_seq_one_letter_code
_entity_poly.pdbx_strand_id
1 'polypeptide(L)'
;MQYFPTWYWTKGLHDAVIRKISFRTLDYDYRQARPIRNYLIMELDSRNALFDTEIVAIKFYNAKVVAGDTDICGYWWLNDELSCEVKKYTLTIHAAKKKGENILLQISFDSAEVLRNP
;
A
#
# COMPACT_ATOMS: atom_id res chain seq x y z
N MET A 1 5.72 -19.47 -12.86
CA MET A 1 6.57 -18.29 -12.61
C MET A 1 5.69 -17.11 -12.21
N GLN A 2 6.00 -16.49 -11.10
CA GLN A 2 5.24 -15.33 -10.67
C GLN A 2 5.80 -14.08 -11.36
N TYR A 3 4.90 -13.32 -11.99
CA TYR A 3 5.26 -12.10 -12.69
C TYR A 3 4.94 -10.90 -11.81
N PHE A 4 5.95 -10.09 -11.48
CA PHE A 4 5.75 -8.88 -10.69
C PHE A 4 5.67 -7.65 -11.59
N PRO A 5 4.71 -6.75 -11.35
CA PRO A 5 4.67 -5.47 -12.03
C PRO A 5 5.93 -4.64 -11.75
N THR A 6 6.24 -3.72 -12.66
CA THR A 6 7.45 -2.88 -12.53
C THR A 6 7.45 -2.00 -11.29
N TRP A 7 6.27 -1.71 -10.73
CA TRP A 7 6.16 -0.92 -9.51
C TRP A 7 6.39 -1.74 -8.23
N TYR A 8 6.42 -3.06 -8.30
CA TYR A 8 6.53 -3.90 -7.10
C TYR A 8 7.98 -3.99 -6.62
N TRP A 9 8.18 -3.76 -5.35
CA TRP A 9 9.49 -3.56 -4.74
C TRP A 9 10.14 -4.81 -4.17
N THR A 10 9.44 -5.91 -4.04
CA THR A 10 9.97 -7.22 -3.58
C THR A 10 10.83 -7.11 -2.33
N LYS A 11 10.20 -6.89 -1.18
CA LYS A 11 10.85 -6.75 0.14
C LYS A 11 11.75 -5.53 0.29
N GLY A 12 11.80 -4.64 -0.69
CA GLY A 12 12.64 -3.44 -0.60
C GLY A 12 12.24 -2.48 0.50
N LEU A 13 10.99 -2.53 0.94
CA LEU A 13 10.45 -1.64 1.96
C LEU A 13 10.54 -2.19 3.39
N HIS A 14 11.20 -3.33 3.61
CA HIS A 14 11.39 -3.86 4.96
C HIS A 14 12.03 -2.78 5.85
N ASP A 15 11.43 -2.54 7.01
CA ASP A 15 11.78 -1.50 7.99
C ASP A 15 11.41 -0.07 7.58
N ALA A 16 10.72 0.15 6.46
CA ALA A 16 10.10 1.45 6.21
C ALA A 16 8.99 1.70 7.24
N VAL A 17 8.77 2.96 7.59
CA VAL A 17 7.72 3.34 8.52
C VAL A 17 6.51 3.85 7.75
N ILE A 18 5.33 3.31 8.07
CA ILE A 18 4.07 3.77 7.50
C ILE A 18 3.69 5.06 8.22
N ARG A 19 3.59 6.18 7.50
CA ARG A 19 3.31 7.49 8.08
C ARG A 19 1.84 7.82 8.08
N LYS A 20 1.15 7.55 6.97
CA LYS A 20 -0.26 7.91 6.82
C LYS A 20 -0.88 7.11 5.70
N ILE A 21 -2.14 6.70 5.90
CA ILE A 21 -2.95 6.06 4.86
C ILE A 21 -4.23 6.86 4.73
N SER A 22 -4.56 7.28 3.51
CA SER A 22 -5.78 8.03 3.26
C SER A 22 -6.37 7.70 1.90
N PHE A 23 -7.67 7.88 1.77
CA PHE A 23 -8.38 7.72 0.49
C PHE A 23 -8.62 9.07 -0.16
N ARG A 24 -8.59 9.08 -1.50
CA ARG A 24 -8.95 10.23 -2.32
C ARG A 24 -9.92 9.78 -3.39
N THR A 25 -10.93 10.59 -3.65
CA THR A 25 -11.88 10.34 -4.74
C THR A 25 -11.38 11.07 -5.99
N LEU A 26 -11.19 10.32 -7.08
CA LEU A 26 -10.78 10.90 -8.37
C LEU A 26 -12.00 11.33 -9.18
N ASP A 27 -13.11 10.60 -9.05
CA ASP A 27 -14.31 10.84 -9.82
C ASP A 27 -15.51 10.37 -9.02
N TYR A 28 -16.62 11.07 -9.16
CA TYR A 28 -17.80 10.81 -8.33
C TYR A 28 -19.06 10.76 -9.19
N ASP A 29 -19.89 9.75 -8.98
CA ASP A 29 -21.17 9.62 -9.62
C ASP A 29 -22.26 10.24 -8.73
N TYR A 30 -22.67 11.45 -9.08
CA TYR A 30 -23.66 12.19 -8.31
C TYR A 30 -25.08 11.58 -8.42
N ARG A 31 -25.35 10.81 -9.48
CA ARG A 31 -26.64 10.16 -9.62
C ARG A 31 -26.80 9.00 -8.64
N GLN A 32 -25.71 8.24 -8.43
CA GLN A 32 -25.73 7.09 -7.54
C GLN A 32 -25.14 7.41 -6.17
N ALA A 33 -24.69 8.65 -5.96
CA ALA A 33 -24.10 9.12 -4.72
C ALA A 33 -22.94 8.23 -4.24
N ARG A 34 -22.01 7.89 -5.17
CA ARG A 34 -20.87 7.04 -4.86
C ARG A 34 -19.62 7.43 -5.67
N PRO A 35 -18.42 7.17 -5.14
CA PRO A 35 -17.20 7.34 -5.93
C PRO A 35 -17.15 6.34 -7.09
N ILE A 36 -16.78 6.81 -8.27
CA ILE A 36 -16.54 5.94 -9.43
C ILE A 36 -15.11 5.42 -9.39
N ARG A 37 -14.16 6.31 -9.10
CA ARG A 37 -12.74 5.97 -9.03
C ARG A 37 -12.14 6.59 -7.79
N ASN A 38 -11.25 5.86 -7.17
CA ASN A 38 -10.53 6.36 -6.02
C ASN A 38 -9.05 5.96 -6.09
N TYR A 39 -8.26 6.49 -5.20
CA TYR A 39 -6.99 5.90 -4.86
C TYR A 39 -6.77 5.98 -3.34
N LEU A 40 -6.03 5.00 -2.86
CA LEU A 40 -5.50 5.03 -1.50
C LEU A 40 -4.05 5.48 -1.61
N ILE A 41 -3.66 6.47 -0.83
CA ILE A 41 -2.27 6.89 -0.76
C ILE A 41 -1.68 6.46 0.59
N MET A 42 -0.56 5.77 0.54
CA MET A 42 0.20 5.37 1.71
C MET A 42 1.51 6.15 1.71
N GLU A 43 1.65 7.08 2.66
CA GLU A 43 2.87 7.85 2.82
C GLU A 43 3.85 7.08 3.70
N LEU A 44 5.11 7.05 3.30
CA LEU A 44 6.14 6.23 3.91
C LEU A 44 7.36 7.06 4.28
N ASP A 45 8.05 6.64 5.35
CA ASP A 45 9.40 7.04 5.64
C ASP A 45 10.30 5.82 5.39
N SER A 46 11.01 5.84 4.28
CA SER A 46 11.83 4.72 3.85
C SER A 46 13.31 4.89 4.12
N ARG A 47 13.70 5.90 4.92
CA ARG A 47 15.13 6.19 5.18
C ARG A 47 15.88 4.98 5.74
N ASN A 48 15.19 4.13 6.51
CA ASN A 48 15.78 2.94 7.08
C ASN A 48 15.33 1.65 6.39
N ALA A 49 14.72 1.77 5.22
CA ALA A 49 14.27 0.60 4.47
C ALA A 49 15.48 -0.21 3.96
N LEU A 50 15.26 -1.51 3.80
CA LEU A 50 16.34 -2.45 3.51
C LEU A 50 17.04 -2.15 2.18
N PHE A 51 16.28 -1.89 1.12
CA PHE A 51 16.87 -1.69 -0.21
C PHE A 51 16.46 -0.38 -0.87
N ASP A 52 15.25 0.09 -0.65
CA ASP A 52 14.74 1.26 -1.37
C ASP A 52 14.43 2.37 -0.38
N THR A 53 15.37 3.30 -0.24
CA THR A 53 15.28 4.40 0.73
C THR A 53 14.68 5.67 0.17
N GLU A 54 14.20 5.64 -1.08
CA GLU A 54 13.71 6.84 -1.76
C GLU A 54 12.20 6.88 -1.94
N ILE A 55 11.49 5.80 -1.62
CA ILE A 55 10.03 5.76 -1.77
C ILE A 55 9.41 6.62 -0.68
N VAL A 56 8.61 7.60 -1.08
CA VAL A 56 7.91 8.49 -0.15
C VAL A 56 6.42 8.22 -0.07
N ALA A 57 5.85 7.58 -1.07
CA ALA A 57 4.44 7.21 -1.07
C ALA A 57 4.15 6.17 -2.14
N ILE A 58 3.03 5.46 -1.95
CA ILE A 58 2.47 4.55 -2.95
C ILE A 58 1.00 4.90 -3.12
N LYS A 59 0.56 5.08 -4.36
CA LYS A 59 -0.85 5.24 -4.69
C LYS A 59 -1.38 3.91 -5.22
N PHE A 60 -2.48 3.47 -4.64
CA PHE A 60 -3.17 2.25 -5.08
C PHE A 60 -4.49 2.68 -5.71
N TYR A 61 -4.64 2.45 -7.01
CA TYR A 61 -5.81 2.92 -7.76
C TYR A 61 -6.96 1.92 -7.67
N ASN A 62 -8.18 2.45 -7.51
CA ASN A 62 -9.41 1.67 -7.29
C ASN A 62 -9.23 0.70 -6.13
N ALA A 63 -8.77 1.24 -5.02
CA ALA A 63 -8.35 0.46 -3.86
C ALA A 63 -9.48 0.19 -2.90
N LYS A 64 -9.41 -0.96 -2.26
CA LYS A 64 -10.31 -1.36 -1.19
C LYS A 64 -9.51 -2.07 -0.11
N VAL A 65 -9.72 -1.72 1.13
CA VAL A 65 -9.16 -2.44 2.27
C VAL A 65 -10.02 -3.67 2.50
N VAL A 66 -9.45 -4.86 2.31
CA VAL A 66 -10.19 -6.12 2.46
C VAL A 66 -9.96 -6.78 3.80
N ALA A 67 -8.90 -6.42 4.51
CA ALA A 67 -8.64 -6.89 5.87
C ALA A 67 -7.71 -5.90 6.57
N GLY A 68 -7.86 -5.78 7.89
CA GLY A 68 -7.00 -4.92 8.71
C GLY A 68 -7.52 -3.51 8.82
N ASP A 69 -6.71 -2.66 9.44
CA ASP A 69 -7.05 -1.27 9.73
C ASP A 69 -6.04 -0.34 9.07
N THR A 70 -6.51 0.83 8.61
CA THR A 70 -5.64 1.86 8.06
C THR A 70 -5.04 2.76 9.13
N ASP A 71 -5.43 2.61 10.38
CA ASP A 71 -4.86 3.37 11.51
C ASP A 71 -3.60 2.69 12.03
N ILE A 72 -2.58 2.64 11.18
CA ILE A 72 -1.28 2.02 11.49
C ILE A 72 -0.13 3.01 11.29
N CYS A 73 -0.39 4.28 11.59
CA CYS A 73 0.64 5.32 11.55
C CYS A 73 1.75 5.00 12.56
N GLY A 74 2.99 5.05 12.10
CA GLY A 74 4.16 4.73 12.93
C GLY A 74 4.55 3.27 12.95
N TYR A 75 3.83 2.41 12.24
CA TYR A 75 4.15 0.99 12.17
C TYR A 75 5.24 0.74 11.14
N TRP A 76 6.11 -0.21 11.44
CA TRP A 76 7.14 -0.67 10.53
C TRP A 76 6.58 -1.68 9.54
N TRP A 77 6.96 -1.54 8.29
CA TRP A 77 6.67 -2.49 7.24
C TRP A 77 7.64 -3.66 7.37
N LEU A 78 7.19 -4.81 7.86
CA LEU A 78 8.05 -5.95 8.08
C LEU A 78 8.19 -6.84 6.86
N ASN A 79 7.07 -7.12 6.19
CA ASN A 79 7.03 -8.02 5.06
C ASN A 79 5.79 -7.75 4.23
N ASP A 80 5.79 -8.25 3.00
CA ASP A 80 4.63 -8.10 2.12
C ASP A 80 4.49 -9.30 1.19
N GLU A 81 3.28 -9.51 0.70
CA GLU A 81 2.94 -10.54 -0.26
C GLU A 81 2.01 -9.93 -1.30
N LEU A 82 2.29 -10.18 -2.56
CA LEU A 82 1.45 -9.71 -3.67
C LEU A 82 0.83 -10.89 -4.39
N SER A 83 -0.48 -10.86 -4.56
CA SER A 83 -1.18 -11.82 -5.41
C SER A 83 -1.95 -11.08 -6.49
N CYS A 84 -2.19 -11.77 -7.62
CA CYS A 84 -2.97 -11.22 -8.72
C CYS A 84 -4.04 -12.22 -9.10
N GLU A 85 -5.28 -11.76 -9.15
CA GLU A 85 -6.42 -12.58 -9.55
C GLU A 85 -7.33 -11.76 -10.47
N VAL A 86 -7.48 -12.21 -11.70
CA VAL A 86 -8.36 -11.63 -12.72
C VAL A 86 -8.33 -10.10 -12.72
N LYS A 87 -7.20 -9.50 -13.10
CA LYS A 87 -7.00 -8.05 -13.22
C LYS A 87 -7.02 -7.28 -11.90
N LYS A 88 -7.05 -7.98 -10.78
CA LYS A 88 -6.96 -7.36 -9.46
C LYS A 88 -5.71 -7.84 -8.74
N TYR A 89 -5.07 -6.91 -8.05
CA TYR A 89 -3.95 -7.24 -7.16
C TYR A 89 -4.41 -7.18 -5.73
N THR A 90 -3.87 -8.05 -4.90
CA THR A 90 -4.03 -7.96 -3.45
C THR A 90 -2.67 -7.92 -2.81
N LEU A 91 -2.38 -6.82 -2.12
CA LEU A 91 -1.15 -6.66 -1.36
C LEU A 91 -1.46 -6.91 0.11
N THR A 92 -0.74 -7.86 0.69
CA THR A 92 -0.79 -8.13 2.12
C THR A 92 0.46 -7.56 2.76
N ILE A 93 0.28 -6.63 3.70
CA ILE A 93 1.38 -6.01 4.43
C ILE A 93 1.36 -6.54 5.85
N HIS A 94 2.52 -7.02 6.32
CA HIS A 94 2.73 -7.39 7.72
C HIS A 94 3.48 -6.26 8.38
N ALA A 95 2.89 -5.68 9.44
CA ALA A 95 3.41 -4.50 10.09
C ALA A 95 3.49 -4.69 11.60
N ALA A 96 4.37 -3.96 12.25
CA ALA A 96 4.51 -3.99 13.71
C ALA A 96 4.93 -2.61 14.21
N LYS A 97 4.49 -2.27 15.42
CA LYS A 97 4.91 -1.07 16.13
C LYS A 97 5.91 -1.39 17.22
N LYS A 98 5.92 -2.63 17.69
CA LYS A 98 6.81 -3.11 18.74
C LYS A 98 7.23 -4.54 18.46
N LYS A 99 8.31 -4.96 19.10
CA LYS A 99 8.85 -6.31 18.92
C LYS A 99 7.79 -7.36 19.30
N GLY A 100 7.65 -8.37 18.44
CA GLY A 100 6.72 -9.47 18.66
C GLY A 100 5.31 -9.21 18.14
N GLU A 101 5.01 -7.99 17.68
CA GLU A 101 3.72 -7.66 17.09
C GLU A 101 3.71 -8.03 15.61
N ASN A 102 2.56 -8.47 15.13
CA ASN A 102 2.35 -8.69 13.70
C ASN A 102 0.91 -8.32 13.37
N ILE A 103 0.72 -7.19 12.72
CA ILE A 103 -0.57 -6.70 12.27
C ILE A 103 -0.61 -6.81 10.76
N LEU A 104 -1.75 -7.23 10.24
CA LEU A 104 -1.94 -7.49 8.84
C LEU A 104 -2.86 -6.43 8.24
N LEU A 105 -2.48 -5.90 7.08
CA LEU A 105 -3.31 -5.02 6.26
C LEU A 105 -3.34 -5.58 4.85
N GLN A 106 -4.54 -5.80 4.31
CA GLN A 106 -4.72 -6.25 2.92
C GLN A 106 -5.45 -5.21 2.11
N ILE A 107 -4.89 -4.87 0.96
CA ILE A 107 -5.44 -3.89 0.03
C ILE A 107 -5.62 -4.56 -1.33
N SER A 108 -6.84 -4.48 -1.87
CA SER A 108 -7.13 -4.91 -3.24
C SER A 108 -7.17 -3.67 -4.13
N PHE A 109 -6.57 -3.74 -5.34
CA PHE A 109 -6.45 -2.59 -6.22
C PHE A 109 -6.22 -3.03 -7.67
N ASP A 110 -6.41 -2.10 -8.62
CA ASP A 110 -6.20 -2.37 -10.05
C ASP A 110 -4.76 -2.12 -10.48
N SER A 111 -4.14 -1.05 -9.98
CA SER A 111 -2.76 -0.69 -10.31
C SER A 111 -2.18 0.15 -9.18
N ALA A 112 -0.88 0.32 -9.21
CA ALA A 112 -0.20 1.14 -8.21
C ALA A 112 0.88 2.00 -8.86
N GLU A 113 1.16 3.13 -8.21
CA GLU A 113 2.21 4.04 -8.61
C GLU A 113 3.09 4.31 -7.40
N VAL A 114 4.39 4.09 -7.56
CA VAL A 114 5.37 4.35 -6.50
C VAL A 114 5.95 5.74 -6.71
N LEU A 115 5.86 6.57 -5.67
CA LEU A 115 6.38 7.94 -5.69
C LEU A 115 7.71 7.97 -4.93
N ARG A 116 8.72 8.52 -5.57
CA ARG A 116 10.08 8.59 -5.04
C ARG A 116 10.50 10.03 -4.82
N ASN A 117 11.46 10.24 -3.93
CA ASN A 117 12.11 11.53 -3.78
C ASN A 117 12.74 11.94 -5.11
N PRO A 118 12.50 13.21 -5.55
CA PRO A 118 13.12 13.71 -6.77
C PRO A 118 14.64 13.92 -6.63
#